data_1ab6dee66da5848e5e4bf76234849201
#
_entry.id   1ab6dee66da5848e5e4bf76234849201
#
_cell.length_a   1.000
_cell.length_b   1.000
_cell.length_c   1.000
_cell.angle_alpha   90.00
_cell.angle_beta   90.00
_cell.angle_gamma   90.00
#
_symmetry.space_group_name_H-M   'P 1'
#
loop_
_entity.id
_entity.type
_entity.pdbx_description
1 polymer ?
#
loop_
_entity_poly.entity_id
_entity_poly.type
_entity_poly.pdbx_seq_one_letter_code
_entity_poly.pdbx_strand_id
1 'polypeptide(L)'
;MVCILLPLLIYQVYKMHCHNLEKNEEELILYVMLSSSLYLLLKYGHFTETGIYQFAFVNLPILIAYYFRQKGFALLMSIFVAIYEAWNYPNFLFAGILTTIIYFVLYIWLEKKYQGLKLIQLFLIITMFVFTVSIASTYQEKPIVQLPQILLAMILLYGSTEGIIWIIQKGDDVLDLNAILKELEKEKVLRASLFQITHEIKNPIAVCKGYLDMMDLATDQKKMEYIPIIKNEINRTLVLMDDFLDYTKIKITPEIMDITLLLEELLRELKPLLKEKKVETKIVLSKDEIDILGDYNRLKQVFVNVLKNAMEARAPHRKMKLEITMKKSKNKVTITVKDNGVGMSKETLNRCGEMFYTTKTNGTGIGVSLANTIIERHNGTIQYQSEEGHGTTVTIQLPTA
;
A
#
# COMPACT_ATOMS: atom_id res chain seq x y z
N MET A 1 -3.94 -18.96 26.80
CA MET A 1 -4.57 -18.42 25.57
C MET A 1 -4.15 -16.98 25.28
N VAL A 2 -4.38 -16.00 26.16
CA VAL A 2 -4.02 -14.58 25.93
C VAL A 2 -2.53 -14.40 25.61
N CYS A 3 -1.64 -15.10 26.31
CA CYS A 3 -0.18 -15.04 26.09
C CYS A 3 0.26 -15.49 24.69
N ILE A 4 -0.58 -16.21 23.96
CA ILE A 4 -0.29 -16.68 22.60
C ILE A 4 -1.04 -15.84 21.57
N LEU A 5 -2.31 -15.56 21.82
CA LEU A 5 -3.14 -14.82 20.89
C LEU A 5 -2.67 -13.37 20.74
N LEU A 6 -2.23 -12.72 21.82
CA LEU A 6 -1.81 -11.31 21.74
C LEU A 6 -0.59 -11.08 20.82
N PRO A 7 0.53 -11.82 20.95
CA PRO A 7 1.65 -11.66 20.03
C PRO A 7 1.28 -11.99 18.57
N LEU A 8 0.47 -13.04 18.34
CA LEU A 8 0.05 -13.42 16.99
C LEU A 8 -0.92 -12.41 16.36
N LEU A 9 -1.82 -11.80 17.15
CA LEU A 9 -2.64 -10.68 16.67
C LEU A 9 -1.80 -9.48 16.30
N ILE A 10 -0.77 -9.15 17.09
CA ILE A 10 0.18 -8.07 16.75
C ILE A 10 0.89 -8.40 15.44
N TYR A 11 1.33 -9.64 15.23
CA TYR A 11 1.91 -10.09 13.95
C TYR A 11 0.95 -9.87 12.77
N GLN A 12 -0.32 -10.30 12.90
CA GLN A 12 -1.32 -10.10 11.84
C GLN A 12 -1.60 -8.62 11.56
N VAL A 13 -1.77 -7.81 12.60
CA VAL A 13 -1.98 -6.36 12.45
C VAL A 13 -0.78 -5.70 11.77
N TYR A 14 0.44 -6.09 12.13
CA TYR A 14 1.65 -5.58 11.48
C TYR A 14 1.71 -5.98 10.00
N LYS A 15 1.44 -7.24 9.67
CA LYS A 15 1.35 -7.74 8.30
C LYS A 15 0.29 -6.98 7.46
N MET A 16 -0.81 -6.56 8.09
CA MET A 16 -1.85 -5.74 7.44
C MET A 16 -1.38 -4.32 7.09
N HIS A 17 -0.53 -3.71 7.93
CA HIS A 17 -0.07 -2.34 7.71
C HIS A 17 1.14 -2.23 6.79
N CYS A 18 2.03 -3.22 6.80
CA CYS A 18 3.26 -3.23 6.02
C CYS A 18 3.09 -4.10 4.76
N HIS A 19 2.53 -3.51 3.70
CA HIS A 19 2.22 -4.21 2.44
C HIS A 19 3.44 -4.71 1.64
N ASN A 20 4.67 -4.28 1.95
CA ASN A 20 5.89 -4.59 1.19
C ASN A 20 7.01 -5.12 2.10
N LEU A 21 6.68 -6.03 3.03
CA LEU A 21 7.70 -6.69 3.84
C LEU A 21 8.56 -7.61 2.95
N GLU A 22 9.87 -7.48 3.06
CA GLU A 22 10.75 -8.51 2.54
C GLU A 22 10.54 -9.81 3.33
N LYS A 23 10.68 -10.96 2.65
CA LYS A 23 10.48 -12.27 3.27
C LYS A 23 11.29 -12.46 4.57
N ASN A 24 12.49 -11.92 4.61
CA ASN A 24 13.37 -11.99 5.79
C ASN A 24 12.83 -11.17 6.97
N GLU A 25 12.18 -10.03 6.71
CA GLU A 25 11.57 -9.20 7.74
C GLU A 25 10.33 -9.87 8.34
N GLU A 26 9.49 -10.47 7.48
CA GLU A 26 8.32 -11.24 7.93
C GLU A 26 8.71 -12.42 8.83
N GLU A 27 9.76 -13.18 8.46
CA GLU A 27 10.29 -14.27 9.26
C GLU A 27 10.84 -13.78 10.60
N LEU A 28 11.58 -12.67 10.63
CA LEU A 28 12.13 -12.09 11.85
C LEU A 28 11.02 -11.69 12.84
N ILE A 29 9.98 -11.03 12.35
CA ILE A 29 8.84 -10.63 13.20
C ILE A 29 8.13 -11.84 13.76
N LEU A 30 7.91 -12.87 12.94
CA LEU A 30 7.33 -14.13 13.39
C LEU A 30 8.17 -14.77 14.51
N TYR A 31 9.51 -14.79 14.38
CA TYR A 31 10.40 -15.32 15.42
C TYR A 31 10.30 -14.54 16.73
N VAL A 32 10.26 -13.22 16.67
CA VAL A 32 10.09 -12.37 17.86
C VAL A 32 8.74 -12.65 18.53
N MET A 33 7.66 -12.77 17.76
CA MET A 33 6.31 -13.00 18.29
C MET A 33 6.15 -14.39 18.91
N LEU A 34 6.70 -15.43 18.28
CA LEU A 34 6.69 -16.79 18.84
C LEU A 34 7.58 -16.91 20.07
N SER A 35 8.75 -16.27 20.07
CA SER A 35 9.64 -16.23 21.24
C SER A 35 9.01 -15.50 22.42
N SER A 36 8.31 -14.38 22.18
CA SER A 36 7.59 -13.65 23.21
C SER A 36 6.41 -14.47 23.77
N SER A 37 5.67 -15.17 22.91
CA SER A 37 4.63 -16.12 23.32
C SER A 37 5.18 -17.21 24.23
N LEU A 38 6.29 -17.82 23.84
CA LEU A 38 6.97 -18.83 24.63
C LEU A 38 7.42 -18.30 26.00
N TYR A 39 8.06 -17.12 26.01
CA TYR A 39 8.48 -16.48 27.25
C TYR A 39 7.30 -16.23 28.21
N LEU A 40 6.21 -15.69 27.69
CA LEU A 40 4.99 -15.43 28.50
C LEU A 40 4.39 -16.71 29.07
N LEU A 41 4.38 -17.80 28.29
CA LEU A 41 3.91 -19.10 28.77
C LEU A 41 4.82 -19.69 29.85
N LEU A 42 6.13 -19.60 29.72
CA LEU A 42 7.08 -20.06 30.72
C LEU A 42 6.97 -19.27 32.02
N LYS A 43 6.75 -17.94 31.93
CA LYS A 43 6.69 -17.05 33.08
C LYS A 43 5.34 -17.09 33.82
N TYR A 44 4.24 -17.15 33.08
CA TYR A 44 2.88 -16.99 33.63
C TYR A 44 1.99 -18.24 33.47
N GLY A 45 2.50 -19.30 32.87
CA GLY A 45 1.73 -20.52 32.56
C GLY A 45 1.53 -21.47 33.72
N HIS A 46 1.84 -21.10 34.96
CA HIS A 46 1.64 -21.94 36.15
C HIS A 46 0.17 -22.00 36.52
N PHE A 47 -0.60 -22.91 35.87
CA PHE A 47 -2.04 -22.99 36.07
C PHE A 47 -2.47 -24.05 37.11
N THR A 48 -1.57 -25.00 37.43
CA THR A 48 -1.88 -26.08 38.37
C THR A 48 -0.59 -26.57 39.07
N GLU A 49 -0.77 -27.18 40.29
CA GLU A 49 0.34 -27.77 41.02
C GLU A 49 1.00 -28.95 40.27
N THR A 50 0.26 -29.60 39.37
CA THR A 50 0.78 -30.76 38.61
C THR A 50 1.62 -30.36 37.40
N GLY A 51 1.63 -29.10 36.97
CA GLY A 51 2.40 -28.63 35.81
C GLY A 51 2.00 -29.19 34.43
N ILE A 52 1.04 -30.14 34.36
CA ILE A 52 0.63 -30.85 33.13
C ILE A 52 0.17 -29.84 32.04
N TYR A 53 -0.67 -28.87 32.41
CA TYR A 53 -1.20 -27.89 31.47
C TYR A 53 -0.13 -26.93 30.99
N GLN A 54 0.79 -26.51 31.86
CA GLN A 54 1.92 -25.66 31.46
C GLN A 54 2.79 -26.38 30.43
N PHE A 55 3.14 -27.65 30.71
CA PHE A 55 3.91 -28.49 29.80
C PHE A 55 3.23 -28.64 28.43
N ALA A 56 1.90 -28.82 28.42
CA ALA A 56 1.13 -28.87 27.17
C ALA A 56 1.19 -27.59 26.39
N PHE A 57 0.84 -26.45 27.01
CA PHE A 57 0.72 -25.17 26.31
C PHE A 57 2.07 -24.56 25.85
N VAL A 58 3.17 -24.87 26.50
CA VAL A 58 4.53 -24.45 26.07
C VAL A 58 4.88 -25.03 24.69
N ASN A 59 4.32 -26.19 24.32
CA ASN A 59 4.51 -26.75 22.97
C ASN A 59 3.75 -26.00 21.87
N LEU A 60 2.79 -25.17 22.19
CA LEU A 60 1.93 -24.51 21.20
C LEU A 60 2.68 -23.54 20.27
N PRO A 61 3.55 -22.63 20.75
CA PRO A 61 4.40 -21.82 19.86
C PRO A 61 5.33 -22.64 18.96
N ILE A 62 5.79 -23.79 19.45
CA ILE A 62 6.63 -24.72 18.70
C ILE A 62 5.85 -25.34 17.54
N LEU A 63 4.62 -25.81 17.79
CA LEU A 63 3.74 -26.37 16.77
C LEU A 63 3.37 -25.33 15.72
N ILE A 64 3.15 -24.08 16.13
CA ILE A 64 2.92 -22.96 15.20
C ILE A 64 4.17 -22.65 14.36
N ALA A 65 5.38 -22.72 14.93
CA ALA A 65 6.61 -22.55 14.15
C ALA A 65 6.74 -23.65 13.07
N TYR A 66 6.39 -24.90 13.35
CA TYR A 66 6.31 -25.96 12.34
C TYR A 66 5.23 -25.70 11.30
N TYR A 67 4.10 -25.13 11.68
CA TYR A 67 3.06 -24.70 10.74
C TYR A 67 3.60 -23.71 9.70
N PHE A 68 4.35 -22.71 10.14
CA PHE A 68 5.01 -21.74 9.25
C PHE A 68 6.25 -22.30 8.53
N ARG A 69 6.50 -23.61 8.60
CA ARG A 69 7.65 -24.30 8.00
C ARG A 69 9.02 -23.82 8.50
N GLN A 70 9.07 -23.18 9.64
CA GLN A 70 10.30 -22.66 10.27
C GLN A 70 10.94 -23.75 11.13
N LYS A 71 11.31 -24.89 10.51
CA LYS A 71 11.80 -26.10 11.20
C LYS A 71 13.08 -25.88 12.04
N GLY A 72 14.00 -25.02 11.55
CA GLY A 72 15.20 -24.69 12.31
C GLY A 72 14.87 -23.91 13.60
N PHE A 73 14.01 -22.92 13.48
CA PHE A 73 13.56 -22.13 14.63
C PHE A 73 12.71 -22.96 15.61
N ALA A 74 11.80 -23.80 15.10
CA ALA A 74 11.02 -24.73 15.92
C ALA A 74 11.92 -25.69 16.73
N LEU A 75 13.00 -26.19 16.12
CA LEU A 75 13.98 -27.04 16.81
C LEU A 75 14.69 -26.27 17.92
N LEU A 76 15.16 -25.03 17.65
CA LEU A 76 15.80 -24.19 18.67
C LEU A 76 14.85 -23.92 19.85
N MET A 77 13.59 -23.59 19.59
CA MET A 77 12.58 -23.40 20.64
C MET A 77 12.36 -24.70 21.45
N SER A 78 12.28 -25.84 20.79
CA SER A 78 12.12 -27.14 21.46
C SER A 78 13.30 -27.48 22.37
N ILE A 79 14.53 -27.23 21.93
CA ILE A 79 15.75 -27.41 22.73
C ILE A 79 15.73 -26.47 23.94
N PHE A 80 15.34 -25.21 23.75
CA PHE A 80 15.25 -24.24 24.84
C PHE A 80 14.23 -24.68 25.90
N VAL A 81 13.06 -25.15 25.47
CA VAL A 81 12.03 -25.69 26.36
C VAL A 81 12.54 -26.91 27.12
N ALA A 82 13.20 -27.87 26.45
CA ALA A 82 13.76 -29.06 27.08
C ALA A 82 14.82 -28.72 28.17
N ILE A 83 15.67 -27.71 27.91
CA ILE A 83 16.65 -27.20 28.89
C ILE A 83 15.94 -26.55 30.09
N TYR A 84 14.94 -25.71 29.83
CA TYR A 84 14.15 -25.06 30.89
C TYR A 84 13.42 -26.06 31.77
N GLU A 85 12.81 -27.07 31.17
CA GLU A 85 12.10 -28.16 31.90
C GLU A 85 13.09 -28.99 32.69
N ALA A 86 14.23 -29.35 32.14
CA ALA A 86 15.29 -30.07 32.84
C ALA A 86 15.81 -29.35 34.10
N TRP A 87 15.88 -28.00 34.00
CA TRP A 87 16.33 -27.17 35.13
C TRP A 87 15.32 -27.11 36.26
N ASN A 88 14.02 -26.97 35.93
CA ASN A 88 12.96 -26.79 36.89
C ASN A 88 12.39 -28.18 37.39
N TYR A 89 12.41 -29.18 36.49
CA TYR A 89 11.82 -30.49 36.70
C TYR A 89 12.76 -31.58 36.18
N PRO A 90 13.80 -32.00 36.92
CA PRO A 90 14.81 -32.96 36.45
C PRO A 90 14.26 -34.27 35.93
N ASN A 91 13.11 -34.72 36.46
CA ASN A 91 12.43 -35.96 36.06
C ASN A 91 11.89 -35.89 34.61
N PHE A 92 11.73 -34.70 34.04
CA PHE A 92 11.22 -34.51 32.67
C PHE A 92 12.34 -34.37 31.60
N LEU A 93 13.61 -34.36 31.99
CA LEU A 93 14.73 -34.22 31.06
C LEU A 93 14.67 -35.23 29.90
N PHE A 94 14.48 -36.51 30.23
CA PHE A 94 14.42 -37.54 29.20
C PHE A 94 13.21 -37.39 28.29
N ALA A 95 12.06 -37.06 28.85
CA ALA A 95 10.82 -36.80 28.11
C ALA A 95 10.95 -35.59 27.17
N GLY A 96 11.55 -34.48 27.64
CA GLY A 96 11.78 -33.26 26.82
C GLY A 96 12.73 -33.50 25.66
N ILE A 97 13.84 -34.24 25.89
CA ILE A 97 14.77 -34.57 24.80
C ILE A 97 14.10 -35.49 23.77
N LEU A 98 13.39 -36.51 24.25
CA LEU A 98 12.70 -37.47 23.39
C LEU A 98 11.63 -36.78 22.51
N THR A 99 10.79 -35.92 23.10
CA THR A 99 9.77 -35.18 22.37
C THR A 99 10.40 -34.24 21.32
N THR A 100 11.47 -33.53 21.65
CA THR A 100 12.20 -32.66 20.71
C THR A 100 12.70 -33.44 19.49
N ILE A 101 13.34 -34.59 19.70
CA ILE A 101 13.87 -35.43 18.62
C ILE A 101 12.71 -35.99 17.77
N ILE A 102 11.66 -36.49 18.42
CA ILE A 102 10.53 -37.09 17.71
C ILE A 102 9.80 -36.03 16.88
N TYR A 103 9.54 -34.85 17.42
CA TYR A 103 8.89 -33.75 16.68
C TYR A 103 9.67 -33.38 15.42
N PHE A 104 10.97 -33.21 15.54
CA PHE A 104 11.83 -32.83 14.42
C PHE A 104 11.91 -33.93 13.34
N VAL A 105 12.16 -35.17 13.73
CA VAL A 105 12.26 -36.32 12.81
C VAL A 105 10.91 -36.59 12.13
N LEU A 106 9.82 -36.56 12.90
CA LEU A 106 8.48 -36.76 12.41
C LEU A 106 8.09 -35.68 11.38
N TYR A 107 8.38 -34.41 11.70
CA TYR A 107 8.09 -33.31 10.77
C TYR A 107 8.84 -33.49 9.45
N ILE A 108 10.14 -33.77 9.46
CA ILE A 108 10.93 -33.98 8.24
C ILE A 108 10.40 -35.20 7.45
N TRP A 109 10.00 -36.26 8.14
CA TRP A 109 9.46 -37.44 7.49
C TRP A 109 8.11 -37.15 6.80
N LEU A 110 7.22 -36.46 7.50
CA LEU A 110 5.92 -36.08 6.97
C LEU A 110 6.03 -35.04 5.82
N GLU A 111 6.95 -34.06 5.93
CA GLU A 111 7.19 -33.05 4.91
C GLU A 111 7.61 -33.65 3.55
N LYS A 112 8.31 -34.80 3.56
CA LYS A 112 8.65 -35.52 2.33
C LYS A 112 7.46 -36.17 1.65
N LYS A 113 6.41 -36.51 2.37
CA LYS A 113 5.28 -37.32 1.88
C LYS A 113 4.00 -36.49 1.68
N TYR A 114 3.80 -35.46 2.46
CA TYR A 114 2.56 -34.67 2.51
C TYR A 114 2.88 -33.18 2.37
N GLN A 115 1.92 -32.41 1.85
CA GLN A 115 2.03 -30.95 1.73
C GLN A 115 0.75 -30.28 2.27
N GLY A 116 0.86 -28.99 2.64
CA GLY A 116 -0.25 -28.16 3.09
C GLY A 116 -0.91 -28.66 4.38
N LEU A 117 -2.21 -28.48 4.48
CA LEU A 117 -3.02 -28.81 5.67
C LEU A 117 -2.89 -30.26 6.13
N LYS A 118 -2.81 -31.23 5.22
CA LYS A 118 -2.68 -32.65 5.56
C LYS A 118 -1.40 -32.96 6.33
N LEU A 119 -0.29 -32.30 5.97
CA LEU A 119 0.99 -32.41 6.70
C LEU A 119 0.79 -32.01 8.17
N ILE A 120 0.15 -30.89 8.39
CA ILE A 120 0.01 -30.28 9.71
C ILE A 120 -0.94 -31.07 10.58
N GLN A 121 -2.09 -31.47 10.05
CA GLN A 121 -3.06 -32.30 10.78
C GLN A 121 -2.46 -33.64 11.23
N LEU A 122 -1.76 -34.33 10.32
CA LEU A 122 -1.08 -35.59 10.67
C LEU A 122 0.03 -35.34 11.71
N PHE A 123 0.81 -34.27 11.55
CA PHE A 123 1.85 -33.90 12.50
C PHE A 123 1.26 -33.64 13.89
N LEU A 124 0.18 -32.86 13.99
CA LEU A 124 -0.51 -32.57 15.23
C LEU A 124 -1.06 -33.83 15.89
N ILE A 125 -1.72 -34.70 15.15
CA ILE A 125 -2.29 -35.95 15.71
C ILE A 125 -1.19 -36.86 16.27
N ILE A 126 -0.08 -37.01 15.56
CA ILE A 126 1.01 -37.88 16.00
C ILE A 126 1.78 -37.25 17.16
N THR A 127 2.01 -35.95 17.15
CA THR A 127 2.68 -35.22 18.24
C THR A 127 1.86 -35.31 19.54
N MET A 128 0.54 -35.31 19.45
CA MET A 128 -0.34 -35.56 20.59
C MET A 128 -0.15 -36.93 21.22
N PHE A 129 -0.08 -37.96 20.37
CA PHE A 129 0.17 -39.30 20.87
C PHE A 129 1.53 -39.40 21.57
N VAL A 130 2.58 -38.84 20.96
CA VAL A 130 3.94 -38.77 21.54
C VAL A 130 3.92 -38.06 22.89
N PHE A 131 3.23 -36.90 22.94
CA PHE A 131 3.09 -36.14 24.17
C PHE A 131 2.39 -36.93 25.30
N THR A 132 1.32 -37.68 24.98
CA THR A 132 0.62 -38.52 25.96
C THR A 132 1.54 -39.57 26.54
N VAL A 133 2.27 -40.30 25.69
CA VAL A 133 3.20 -41.33 26.10
C VAL A 133 4.32 -40.76 26.97
N SER A 134 4.85 -39.57 26.59
CA SER A 134 5.92 -38.89 27.31
C SER A 134 5.49 -38.47 28.73
N ILE A 135 4.30 -37.89 28.88
CA ILE A 135 3.79 -37.50 30.20
C ILE A 135 3.47 -38.75 31.03
N ALA A 136 2.79 -39.74 30.45
CA ALA A 136 2.41 -40.95 31.18
C ALA A 136 3.65 -41.69 31.70
N SER A 137 4.78 -41.69 31.00
CA SER A 137 6.03 -42.27 31.45
C SER A 137 6.66 -41.54 32.64
N THR A 138 6.36 -40.25 32.80
CA THR A 138 6.95 -39.40 33.85
C THR A 138 6.20 -39.49 35.19
N TYR A 139 4.86 -39.66 35.12
CA TYR A 139 3.99 -39.74 36.29
C TYR A 139 3.72 -41.21 36.70
N GLN A 140 4.73 -41.94 37.16
CA GLN A 140 4.63 -43.35 37.50
C GLN A 140 3.83 -43.67 38.78
N GLU A 141 3.67 -42.71 39.70
CA GLU A 141 3.11 -43.03 41.03
C GLU A 141 1.58 -43.15 41.06
N LYS A 142 0.82 -42.48 40.16
CA LYS A 142 -0.66 -42.61 40.08
C LYS A 142 -1.17 -42.37 38.65
N PRO A 143 -0.86 -43.21 37.67
CA PRO A 143 -1.21 -42.98 36.29
C PRO A 143 -2.72 -42.90 35.99
N ILE A 144 -3.54 -43.66 36.72
CA ILE A 144 -4.99 -43.74 36.50
C ILE A 144 -5.71 -42.45 36.93
N VAL A 145 -5.25 -41.77 37.98
CA VAL A 145 -5.86 -40.55 38.51
C VAL A 145 -5.55 -39.36 37.61
N GLN A 146 -4.40 -39.37 36.96
CA GLN A 146 -3.93 -38.26 36.10
C GLN A 146 -4.35 -38.40 34.64
N LEU A 147 -4.77 -39.60 34.20
CA LEU A 147 -5.18 -39.86 32.81
C LEU A 147 -6.25 -38.88 32.31
N PRO A 148 -7.32 -38.54 33.05
CA PRO A 148 -8.31 -37.56 32.59
C PRO A 148 -7.74 -36.16 32.39
N GLN A 149 -6.78 -35.73 33.25
CA GLN A 149 -6.14 -34.42 33.15
C GLN A 149 -5.22 -34.34 31.92
N ILE A 150 -4.49 -35.43 31.63
CA ILE A 150 -3.65 -35.57 30.47
C ILE A 150 -4.49 -35.52 29.18
N LEU A 151 -5.58 -36.25 29.12
CA LEU A 151 -6.53 -36.25 27.99
C LEU A 151 -7.15 -34.87 27.78
N LEU A 152 -7.56 -34.21 28.86
CA LEU A 152 -8.11 -32.86 28.78
C LEU A 152 -7.06 -31.86 28.28
N ALA A 153 -5.82 -31.92 28.78
CA ALA A 153 -4.71 -31.06 28.31
C ALA A 153 -4.44 -31.25 26.82
N MET A 154 -4.51 -32.49 26.31
CA MET A 154 -4.36 -32.78 24.89
C MET A 154 -5.49 -32.22 24.04
N ILE A 155 -6.73 -32.39 24.47
CA ILE A 155 -7.89 -31.81 23.74
C ILE A 155 -7.77 -30.31 23.69
N LEU A 156 -7.38 -29.67 24.78
CA LEU A 156 -7.18 -28.24 24.85
C LEU A 156 -5.98 -27.76 23.95
N LEU A 157 -4.88 -28.51 23.96
CA LEU A 157 -3.73 -28.21 23.09
C LEU A 157 -4.12 -28.31 21.61
N TYR A 158 -4.79 -29.40 21.23
CA TYR A 158 -5.26 -29.58 19.85
C TYR A 158 -6.26 -28.48 19.43
N GLY A 159 -7.31 -28.30 20.20
CA GLY A 159 -8.33 -27.31 19.90
C GLY A 159 -7.76 -25.89 19.83
N SER A 160 -6.79 -25.55 20.72
CA SER A 160 -6.13 -24.24 20.68
C SER A 160 -5.20 -24.08 19.47
N THR A 161 -4.47 -25.13 19.08
CA THR A 161 -3.58 -25.10 17.90
C THR A 161 -4.41 -24.95 16.63
N GLU A 162 -5.43 -25.78 16.43
CA GLU A 162 -6.35 -25.69 15.28
C GLU A 162 -7.07 -24.34 15.24
N GLY A 163 -7.56 -23.85 16.38
CA GLY A 163 -8.22 -22.54 16.47
C GLY A 163 -7.31 -21.39 16.09
N ILE A 164 -6.04 -21.40 16.51
CA ILE A 164 -5.06 -20.37 16.14
C ILE A 164 -4.71 -20.45 14.66
N ILE A 165 -4.48 -21.66 14.13
CA ILE A 165 -4.22 -21.87 12.71
C ILE A 165 -5.38 -21.36 11.87
N TRP A 166 -6.63 -21.65 12.28
CA TRP A 166 -7.83 -21.15 11.60
C TRP A 166 -7.92 -19.62 11.62
N ILE A 167 -7.60 -18.96 12.74
CA ILE A 167 -7.58 -17.49 12.84
C ILE A 167 -6.53 -16.90 11.90
N ILE A 168 -5.33 -17.50 11.85
CA ILE A 168 -4.25 -17.05 10.95
C ILE A 168 -4.68 -17.17 9.48
N GLN A 169 -5.22 -18.32 9.08
CA GLN A 169 -5.71 -18.54 7.72
C GLN A 169 -6.82 -17.55 7.33
N LYS A 170 -7.76 -17.31 8.23
CA LYS A 170 -8.82 -16.32 7.98
C LYS A 170 -8.29 -14.91 7.87
N GLY A 171 -7.25 -14.58 8.63
CA GLY A 171 -6.55 -13.30 8.48
C GLY A 171 -5.90 -13.15 7.10
N ASP A 172 -5.20 -14.17 6.63
CA ASP A 172 -4.58 -14.18 5.29
C ASP A 172 -5.64 -14.12 4.17
N ASP A 173 -6.74 -14.89 4.25
CA ASP A 173 -7.87 -14.82 3.31
C ASP A 173 -8.44 -13.39 3.19
N VAL A 174 -8.58 -12.67 4.31
CA VAL A 174 -9.09 -11.30 4.33
C VAL A 174 -8.10 -10.32 3.67
N LEU A 175 -6.80 -10.52 3.88
CA LEU A 175 -5.75 -9.71 3.24
C LEU A 175 -5.76 -9.89 1.72
N ASP A 176 -5.82 -11.14 1.25
CA ASP A 176 -5.89 -11.47 -0.17
C ASP A 176 -7.16 -10.92 -0.81
N LEU A 177 -8.30 -11.03 -0.13
CA LEU A 177 -9.57 -10.47 -0.61
C LEU A 177 -9.49 -8.94 -0.74
N ASN A 178 -8.92 -8.25 0.23
CA ASN A 178 -8.74 -6.80 0.15
C ASN A 178 -7.80 -6.37 -0.98
N ALA A 179 -6.74 -7.14 -1.26
CA ALA A 179 -5.86 -6.90 -2.39
C ALA A 179 -6.60 -7.06 -3.73
N ILE A 180 -7.38 -8.13 -3.89
CA ILE A 180 -8.22 -8.37 -5.06
C ILE A 180 -9.27 -7.28 -5.25
N LEU A 181 -9.96 -6.86 -4.18
CA LEU A 181 -10.95 -5.78 -4.24
C LEU A 181 -10.32 -4.46 -4.70
N LYS A 182 -9.14 -4.12 -4.21
CA LYS A 182 -8.38 -2.93 -4.65
C LYS A 182 -8.01 -2.99 -6.14
N GLU A 183 -7.65 -4.17 -6.63
CA GLU A 183 -7.33 -4.38 -8.05
C GLU A 183 -8.58 -4.25 -8.93
N LEU A 184 -9.71 -4.83 -8.51
CA LEU A 184 -10.99 -4.71 -9.21
C LEU A 184 -11.50 -3.26 -9.23
N GLU A 185 -11.32 -2.50 -8.15
CA GLU A 185 -11.65 -1.06 -8.15
C GLU A 185 -10.81 -0.28 -9.16
N LYS A 186 -9.51 -0.55 -9.22
CA LYS A 186 -8.63 0.08 -10.24
C LYS A 186 -9.06 -0.29 -11.66
N GLU A 187 -9.40 -1.55 -11.90
CA GLU A 187 -9.87 -2.00 -13.21
C GLU A 187 -11.21 -1.34 -13.58
N LYS A 188 -12.13 -1.23 -12.63
CA LYS A 188 -13.42 -0.54 -12.84
C LYS A 188 -13.22 0.94 -13.21
N VAL A 189 -12.35 1.65 -12.51
CA VAL A 189 -12.01 3.05 -12.83
C VAL A 189 -11.39 3.14 -14.22
N LEU A 190 -10.46 2.25 -14.56
CA LEU A 190 -9.83 2.23 -15.88
C LEU A 190 -10.86 1.96 -16.99
N ARG A 191 -11.75 0.99 -16.81
CA ARG A 191 -12.83 0.69 -17.80
C ARG A 191 -13.76 1.89 -17.99
N ALA A 192 -14.16 2.57 -16.90
CA ALA A 192 -15.00 3.77 -17.00
C ALA A 192 -14.26 4.88 -17.76
N SER A 193 -12.96 5.06 -17.51
CA SER A 193 -12.12 6.03 -18.21
C SER A 193 -11.95 5.69 -19.70
N LEU A 194 -11.80 4.41 -20.06
CA LEU A 194 -11.76 3.95 -21.45
C LEU A 194 -13.06 4.22 -22.21
N PHE A 195 -14.18 4.03 -21.56
CA PHE A 195 -15.49 4.37 -22.15
C PHE A 195 -15.60 5.87 -22.40
N GLN A 196 -15.21 6.68 -21.42
CA GLN A 196 -15.30 8.13 -21.51
C GLN A 196 -14.36 8.70 -22.59
N ILE A 197 -13.09 8.22 -22.65
CA ILE A 197 -12.17 8.69 -23.71
C ILE A 197 -12.67 8.32 -25.11
N THR A 198 -13.31 7.17 -25.26
CA THR A 198 -13.88 6.76 -26.56
C THR A 198 -14.93 7.78 -27.02
N HIS A 199 -15.77 8.28 -26.10
CA HIS A 199 -16.72 9.33 -26.39
C HIS A 199 -16.05 10.68 -26.71
N GLU A 200 -15.02 11.07 -25.93
CA GLU A 200 -14.30 12.31 -26.12
C GLU A 200 -13.48 12.33 -27.44
N ILE A 201 -13.02 11.17 -27.92
CA ILE A 201 -12.36 11.04 -29.24
C ILE A 201 -13.39 11.06 -30.38
N LYS A 202 -14.55 10.42 -30.18
CA LYS A 202 -15.58 10.36 -31.21
C LYS A 202 -16.12 11.73 -31.59
N ASN A 203 -16.24 12.66 -30.61
CA ASN A 203 -16.78 13.97 -30.81
C ASN A 203 -15.96 14.81 -31.81
N PRO A 204 -14.63 15.06 -31.64
CA PRO A 204 -13.85 15.82 -32.58
C PRO A 204 -13.73 15.11 -33.96
N ILE A 205 -13.71 13.77 -33.99
CA ILE A 205 -13.71 13.01 -35.25
C ILE A 205 -15.03 13.27 -36.01
N ALA A 206 -16.17 13.31 -35.32
CA ALA A 206 -17.46 13.61 -35.95
C ALA A 206 -17.48 15.05 -36.50
N VAL A 207 -16.91 16.01 -35.78
CA VAL A 207 -16.74 17.40 -36.24
C VAL A 207 -15.87 17.46 -37.50
N CYS A 208 -14.68 16.80 -37.45
CA CYS A 208 -13.80 16.72 -38.62
C CYS A 208 -14.50 16.13 -39.85
N LYS A 209 -15.24 15.02 -39.65
CA LYS A 209 -16.01 14.39 -40.72
C LYS A 209 -17.07 15.33 -41.27
N GLY A 210 -17.85 16.01 -40.41
CA GLY A 210 -18.86 16.98 -40.87
C GLY A 210 -18.29 18.11 -41.71
N TYR A 211 -17.14 18.66 -41.35
CA TYR A 211 -16.44 19.69 -42.16
C TYR A 211 -15.89 19.12 -43.45
N LEU A 212 -15.35 17.89 -43.45
CA LEU A 212 -14.91 17.22 -44.67
C LEU A 212 -16.08 16.99 -45.66
N ASP A 213 -17.23 16.48 -45.16
CA ASP A 213 -18.41 16.26 -45.96
C ASP A 213 -18.95 17.57 -46.56
N MET A 214 -18.82 18.70 -45.85
CA MET A 214 -19.18 20.04 -46.37
C MET A 214 -18.17 20.59 -47.38
N MET A 215 -16.92 20.14 -47.36
CA MET A 215 -15.88 20.63 -48.32
C MET A 215 -16.19 20.27 -49.76
N ASP A 216 -16.90 19.19 -50.04
CA ASP A 216 -17.23 18.74 -51.40
C ASP A 216 -18.11 19.76 -52.15
N LEU A 217 -18.93 20.48 -51.42
CA LEU A 217 -19.87 21.47 -51.94
C LEU A 217 -19.47 22.92 -51.71
N ALA A 218 -18.31 23.13 -51.03
CA ALA A 218 -17.90 24.44 -50.60
C ALA A 218 -17.07 25.19 -51.66
N THR A 219 -17.16 26.54 -51.67
CA THR A 219 -16.29 27.42 -52.42
C THR A 219 -14.88 27.33 -51.85
N ASP A 220 -13.86 27.66 -52.65
CA ASP A 220 -12.46 27.62 -52.22
C ASP A 220 -12.17 28.48 -50.98
N GLN A 221 -12.86 29.60 -50.85
CA GLN A 221 -12.79 30.47 -49.69
C GLN A 221 -13.27 29.77 -48.41
N LYS A 222 -14.39 29.08 -48.49
CA LYS A 222 -14.92 28.28 -47.34
C LYS A 222 -14.06 27.07 -47.00
N LYS A 223 -13.47 26.42 -48.01
CA LYS A 223 -12.47 25.34 -47.76
C LYS A 223 -11.30 25.84 -46.95
N MET A 224 -10.80 27.06 -47.22
CA MET A 224 -9.73 27.65 -46.43
C MET A 224 -10.12 27.95 -44.99
N GLU A 225 -11.39 28.21 -44.69
CA GLU A 225 -11.91 28.37 -43.31
C GLU A 225 -12.05 27.05 -42.59
N TYR A 226 -12.41 25.94 -43.27
CA TYR A 226 -12.63 24.65 -42.68
C TYR A 226 -11.32 23.93 -42.30
N ILE A 227 -10.26 24.07 -43.11
CA ILE A 227 -8.96 23.41 -42.88
C ILE A 227 -8.37 23.71 -41.48
N PRO A 228 -8.31 24.96 -40.98
CA PRO A 228 -7.85 25.25 -39.63
C PRO A 228 -8.67 24.61 -38.54
N ILE A 229 -10.01 24.52 -38.72
CA ILE A 229 -10.91 23.90 -37.75
C ILE A 229 -10.58 22.43 -37.64
N ILE A 230 -10.50 21.72 -38.78
CA ILE A 230 -10.16 20.28 -38.83
C ILE A 230 -8.78 20.03 -38.20
N LYS A 231 -7.78 20.85 -38.53
CA LYS A 231 -6.43 20.74 -37.95
C LYS A 231 -6.45 20.91 -36.42
N ASN A 232 -7.20 21.89 -35.93
CA ASN A 232 -7.32 22.12 -34.49
C ASN A 232 -7.99 20.93 -33.76
N GLU A 233 -9.06 20.35 -34.33
CA GLU A 233 -9.74 19.21 -33.74
C GLU A 233 -8.85 17.95 -33.76
N ILE A 234 -8.09 17.72 -34.83
CA ILE A 234 -7.11 16.62 -34.87
C ILE A 234 -6.02 16.82 -33.82
N ASN A 235 -5.43 18.01 -33.72
CA ASN A 235 -4.41 18.29 -32.71
C ASN A 235 -4.94 18.13 -31.28
N ARG A 236 -6.17 18.59 -31.03
CA ARG A 236 -6.84 18.39 -29.74
C ARG A 236 -7.01 16.91 -29.41
N THR A 237 -7.38 16.10 -30.39
CA THR A 237 -7.56 14.64 -30.22
C THR A 237 -6.22 13.97 -29.92
N LEU A 238 -5.15 14.36 -30.60
CA LEU A 238 -3.82 13.81 -30.34
C LEU A 238 -3.35 14.13 -28.92
N VAL A 239 -3.49 15.38 -28.47
CA VAL A 239 -3.15 15.79 -27.09
C VAL A 239 -3.97 15.01 -26.07
N LEU A 240 -5.28 14.81 -26.31
CA LEU A 240 -6.14 14.02 -25.44
C LEU A 240 -5.67 12.57 -25.33
N MET A 241 -5.29 11.95 -26.45
CA MET A 241 -4.75 10.59 -26.48
C MET A 241 -3.43 10.48 -25.73
N ASP A 242 -2.51 11.43 -25.92
CA ASP A 242 -1.22 11.46 -25.25
C ASP A 242 -1.39 11.62 -23.73
N ASP A 243 -2.23 12.57 -23.30
CA ASP A 243 -2.54 12.79 -21.88
C ASP A 243 -3.13 11.54 -21.24
N PHE A 244 -4.02 10.82 -21.96
CA PHE A 244 -4.62 9.58 -21.47
C PHE A 244 -3.62 8.43 -21.39
N LEU A 245 -2.74 8.28 -22.39
CA LEU A 245 -1.68 7.27 -22.36
C LEU A 245 -0.70 7.54 -21.21
N ASP A 246 -0.36 8.79 -20.97
CA ASP A 246 0.46 9.19 -19.83
C ASP A 246 -0.21 8.84 -18.50
N TYR A 247 -1.51 9.09 -18.37
CA TYR A 247 -2.27 8.73 -17.18
C TYR A 247 -2.30 7.20 -16.94
N THR A 248 -2.54 6.40 -17.97
CA THR A 248 -2.65 4.93 -17.83
C THR A 248 -1.29 4.25 -17.56
N LYS A 249 -0.20 4.85 -18.02
CA LYS A 249 1.16 4.32 -17.90
C LYS A 249 2.00 4.98 -16.79
N ILE A 250 1.36 5.70 -15.83
CA ILE A 250 2.12 6.36 -14.77
C ILE A 250 2.97 5.31 -14.04
N LYS A 251 4.26 5.33 -14.28
CA LYS A 251 5.28 4.66 -13.51
C LYS A 251 6.15 5.73 -12.87
N ILE A 252 6.44 5.60 -11.58
CA ILE A 252 7.32 6.51 -10.86
C ILE A 252 8.62 5.78 -10.60
N THR A 253 9.73 6.42 -10.92
CA THR A 253 11.10 5.98 -10.60
C THR A 253 11.68 7.01 -9.64
N PRO A 254 11.43 6.88 -8.32
CA PRO A 254 11.85 7.89 -7.35
C PRO A 254 13.36 7.83 -7.12
N GLU A 255 14.00 8.99 -7.15
CA GLU A 255 15.40 9.22 -6.80
C GLU A 255 15.49 10.38 -5.81
N ILE A 256 16.60 10.48 -5.07
CA ILE A 256 16.84 11.64 -4.21
C ILE A 256 17.11 12.84 -5.13
N MET A 257 16.28 13.88 -5.00
CA MET A 257 16.37 15.08 -5.83
C MET A 257 16.07 16.34 -5.03
N ASP A 258 16.69 17.44 -5.42
CA ASP A 258 16.37 18.77 -4.87
C ASP A 258 15.16 19.37 -5.59
N ILE A 259 14.05 19.54 -4.84
CA ILE A 259 12.82 20.14 -5.34
C ILE A 259 12.96 21.65 -5.59
N THR A 260 13.89 22.33 -4.91
CA THR A 260 14.17 23.74 -5.10
C THR A 260 14.76 23.98 -6.50
N LEU A 261 15.74 23.16 -6.87
CA LEU A 261 16.37 23.19 -8.18
C LEU A 261 15.36 22.93 -9.31
N LEU A 262 14.50 21.93 -9.17
CA LEU A 262 13.44 21.64 -10.13
C LEU A 262 12.55 22.86 -10.38
N LEU A 263 12.09 23.52 -9.31
CA LEU A 263 11.21 24.68 -9.43
C LEU A 263 11.95 25.88 -10.06
N GLU A 264 13.22 26.11 -9.71
CA GLU A 264 14.02 27.18 -10.31
C GLU A 264 14.22 26.97 -11.81
N GLU A 265 14.57 25.75 -12.23
CA GLU A 265 14.73 25.39 -13.63
C GLU A 265 13.43 25.60 -14.42
N LEU A 266 12.32 25.08 -13.89
CA LEU A 266 11.01 25.22 -14.50
C LEU A 266 10.58 26.67 -14.63
N LEU A 267 10.77 27.48 -13.61
CA LEU A 267 10.43 28.90 -13.65
C LEU A 267 11.33 29.69 -14.66
N ARG A 268 12.57 29.25 -14.83
CA ARG A 268 13.47 29.80 -15.86
C ARG A 268 12.98 29.44 -17.27
N GLU A 269 12.57 28.21 -17.50
CA GLU A 269 11.99 27.74 -18.76
C GLU A 269 10.68 28.49 -19.11
N LEU A 270 9.82 28.72 -18.10
CA LEU A 270 8.55 29.42 -18.33
C LEU A 270 8.64 30.93 -18.39
N LYS A 271 9.78 31.51 -18.08
CA LYS A 271 9.98 32.98 -18.07
C LYS A 271 9.61 33.67 -19.37
N PRO A 272 9.95 33.15 -20.59
CA PRO A 272 9.51 33.75 -21.85
C PRO A 272 7.99 33.78 -21.99
N LEU A 273 7.32 32.68 -21.68
CA LEU A 273 5.85 32.54 -21.73
C LEU A 273 5.14 33.47 -20.73
N LEU A 274 5.69 33.60 -19.52
CA LEU A 274 5.18 34.53 -18.51
C LEU A 274 5.27 35.99 -18.95
N LYS A 275 6.35 36.34 -19.63
CA LYS A 275 6.55 37.70 -20.24
C LYS A 275 5.58 37.96 -21.40
N GLU A 276 5.45 36.99 -22.31
CA GLU A 276 4.52 37.07 -23.45
C GLU A 276 3.08 37.28 -22.98
N LYS A 277 2.67 36.50 -21.98
CA LYS A 277 1.33 36.61 -21.37
C LYS A 277 1.16 37.76 -20.38
N LYS A 278 2.20 38.59 -20.19
CA LYS A 278 2.22 39.76 -19.27
C LYS A 278 1.76 39.39 -17.83
N VAL A 279 2.29 38.29 -17.30
CA VAL A 279 1.99 37.81 -15.93
C VAL A 279 2.97 38.46 -14.95
N GLU A 280 2.45 39.13 -13.92
CA GLU A 280 3.26 39.60 -12.78
C GLU A 280 3.55 38.42 -11.85
N THR A 281 4.83 38.11 -11.62
CA THR A 281 5.23 36.97 -10.80
C THR A 281 5.88 37.41 -9.51
N LYS A 282 5.43 36.83 -8.38
CA LYS A 282 6.09 36.90 -7.06
C LYS A 282 6.55 35.52 -6.65
N ILE A 283 7.85 35.30 -6.61
CA ILE A 283 8.46 34.01 -6.36
C ILE A 283 9.25 34.10 -5.04
N VAL A 284 8.91 33.24 -4.09
CA VAL A 284 9.57 33.12 -2.79
C VAL A 284 9.87 31.62 -2.56
N LEU A 285 11.06 31.21 -3.01
CA LEU A 285 11.56 29.85 -2.80
C LEU A 285 12.48 29.82 -1.56
N SER A 286 12.68 28.62 -1.01
CA SER A 286 13.70 28.42 0.02
C SER A 286 15.08 28.70 -0.57
N LYS A 287 15.99 29.23 0.25
CA LYS A 287 17.41 29.36 -0.12
C LYS A 287 18.18 28.07 0.08
N ASP A 288 17.65 27.17 0.90
CA ASP A 288 18.27 25.89 1.21
C ASP A 288 17.80 24.84 0.20
N GLU A 289 18.69 23.93 -0.14
CA GLU A 289 18.36 22.71 -0.87
C GLU A 289 17.36 21.85 -0.05
N ILE A 290 16.35 21.34 -0.73
CA ILE A 290 15.34 20.51 -0.08
C ILE A 290 15.26 19.19 -0.84
N ASP A 291 15.88 18.16 -0.24
CA ASP A 291 15.88 16.82 -0.79
C ASP A 291 14.54 16.12 -0.53
N ILE A 292 14.01 15.50 -1.57
CA ILE A 292 12.84 14.63 -1.54
C ILE A 292 13.14 13.35 -2.31
N LEU A 293 12.42 12.28 -2.00
CA LEU A 293 12.41 11.08 -2.81
C LEU A 293 11.34 11.23 -3.90
N GLY A 294 11.74 11.51 -5.14
CA GLY A 294 10.78 11.82 -6.21
C GLY A 294 11.29 11.54 -7.61
N ASP A 295 10.35 11.45 -8.56
CA ASP A 295 10.62 11.37 -10.00
C ASP A 295 10.62 12.78 -10.58
N TYR A 296 11.79 13.24 -10.99
CA TYR A 296 12.00 14.58 -11.54
C TYR A 296 11.02 14.93 -12.67
N ASN A 297 10.89 14.05 -13.66
CA ASN A 297 10.07 14.30 -14.84
C ASN A 297 8.58 14.35 -14.50
N ARG A 298 8.14 13.47 -13.63
CA ARG A 298 6.73 13.43 -13.21
C ARG A 298 6.37 14.62 -12.31
N LEU A 299 7.23 15.01 -11.38
CA LEU A 299 7.01 16.23 -10.60
C LEU A 299 7.07 17.49 -11.44
N LYS A 300 8.00 17.59 -12.41
CA LYS A 300 8.02 18.66 -13.38
C LYS A 300 6.70 18.76 -14.15
N GLN A 301 6.13 17.61 -14.58
CA GLN A 301 4.83 17.55 -15.25
C GLN A 301 3.69 18.12 -14.39
N VAL A 302 3.68 17.80 -13.08
CA VAL A 302 2.71 18.37 -12.12
C VAL A 302 2.80 19.89 -12.09
N PHE A 303 4.00 20.42 -11.87
CA PHE A 303 4.17 21.87 -11.75
C PHE A 303 3.90 22.61 -13.07
N VAL A 304 4.26 22.03 -14.22
CA VAL A 304 3.87 22.55 -15.54
C VAL A 304 2.34 22.65 -15.65
N ASN A 305 1.61 21.59 -15.28
CA ASN A 305 0.15 21.60 -15.34
C ASN A 305 -0.47 22.65 -14.41
N VAL A 306 0.03 22.77 -13.18
CA VAL A 306 -0.49 23.74 -12.21
C VAL A 306 -0.21 25.18 -12.67
N LEU A 307 1.02 25.48 -13.11
CA LEU A 307 1.39 26.81 -13.59
C LEU A 307 0.66 27.18 -14.87
N LYS A 308 0.51 26.25 -15.81
CA LYS A 308 -0.25 26.45 -17.06
C LYS A 308 -1.72 26.76 -16.74
N ASN A 309 -2.34 25.99 -15.84
CA ASN A 309 -3.72 26.24 -15.42
C ASN A 309 -3.89 27.62 -14.78
N ALA A 310 -2.95 28.02 -13.92
CA ALA A 310 -2.96 29.33 -13.29
C ALA A 310 -2.85 30.46 -14.35
N MET A 311 -1.95 30.33 -15.35
CA MET A 311 -1.79 31.32 -16.44
C MET A 311 -3.02 31.40 -17.37
N GLU A 312 -3.74 30.31 -17.56
CA GLU A 312 -4.93 30.23 -18.43
C GLU A 312 -6.20 30.73 -17.73
N ALA A 313 -6.22 30.75 -16.40
CA ALA A 313 -7.37 31.22 -15.60
C ALA A 313 -7.54 32.75 -15.60
N ARG A 314 -6.94 33.46 -16.57
CA ARG A 314 -6.93 34.92 -16.62
C ARG A 314 -8.32 35.56 -16.63
N ALA A 315 -8.55 36.47 -15.67
CA ALA A 315 -9.76 37.27 -15.62
C ALA A 315 -9.72 38.42 -16.64
N PRO A 316 -10.82 38.71 -17.36
CA PRO A 316 -10.93 39.92 -18.19
C PRO A 316 -10.66 41.17 -17.34
N HIS A 317 -9.98 42.17 -17.93
CA HIS A 317 -9.74 43.46 -17.30
C HIS A 317 -8.87 43.49 -16.02
N ARG A 318 -8.23 42.36 -15.66
CA ARG A 318 -7.31 42.27 -14.49
C ARG A 318 -5.91 41.84 -14.97
N LYS A 319 -4.88 42.52 -14.43
CA LYS A 319 -3.51 42.03 -14.62
C LYS A 319 -3.32 40.71 -13.89
N MET A 320 -2.84 39.73 -14.63
CA MET A 320 -2.58 38.40 -14.05
C MET A 320 -1.42 38.46 -13.07
N LYS A 321 -1.65 37.98 -11.84
CA LYS A 321 -0.63 37.86 -10.79
C LYS A 321 -0.51 36.38 -10.40
N LEU A 322 0.72 35.93 -10.32
CA LEU A 322 1.06 34.57 -9.92
C LEU A 322 2.04 34.63 -8.75
N GLU A 323 1.64 34.10 -7.62
CA GLU A 323 2.49 34.00 -6.43
C GLU A 323 2.87 32.52 -6.20
N ILE A 324 4.17 32.25 -6.12
CA ILE A 324 4.72 30.91 -5.89
C ILE A 324 5.54 31.00 -4.62
N THR A 325 5.17 30.20 -3.62
CA THR A 325 5.90 30.15 -2.36
C THR A 325 6.27 28.72 -2.02
N MET A 326 7.45 28.52 -1.44
CA MET A 326 7.91 27.23 -0.94
C MET A 326 8.38 27.38 0.50
N LYS A 327 7.94 26.46 1.36
CA LYS A 327 8.28 26.41 2.79
C LYS A 327 8.65 24.99 3.20
N LYS A 328 9.83 24.83 3.81
CA LYS A 328 10.26 23.58 4.45
C LYS A 328 9.70 23.52 5.89
N SER A 329 9.19 22.38 6.26
CA SER A 329 8.85 22.01 7.64
C SER A 329 9.65 20.75 8.01
N LYS A 330 9.57 20.26 9.26
CA LYS A 330 10.42 19.16 9.75
C LYS A 330 10.49 17.95 8.82
N ASN A 331 9.35 17.48 8.30
CA ASN A 331 9.26 16.24 7.51
C ASN A 331 8.57 16.46 6.16
N LYS A 332 8.33 17.70 5.75
CA LYS A 332 7.63 18.01 4.50
C LYS A 332 8.02 19.36 3.93
N VAL A 333 7.97 19.45 2.61
CA VAL A 333 7.99 20.70 1.87
C VAL A 333 6.57 21.05 1.42
N THR A 334 6.18 22.30 1.57
CA THR A 334 4.88 22.84 1.11
C THR A 334 5.14 23.86 0.01
N ILE A 335 4.59 23.62 -1.17
CA ILE A 335 4.68 24.50 -2.34
C ILE A 335 3.27 25.02 -2.60
N THR A 336 3.11 26.34 -2.66
CA THR A 336 1.82 26.98 -2.91
C THR A 336 1.92 27.82 -4.17
N VAL A 337 0.99 27.61 -5.08
CA VAL A 337 0.83 28.40 -6.33
C VAL A 337 -0.52 29.10 -6.22
N LYS A 338 -0.50 30.44 -6.21
CA LYS A 338 -1.70 31.28 -6.10
C LYS A 338 -1.81 32.18 -7.31
N ASP A 339 -2.96 32.15 -7.95
CA ASP A 339 -3.34 33.06 -9.02
C ASP A 339 -4.48 34.00 -8.60
N ASN A 340 -4.66 35.10 -9.33
CA ASN A 340 -5.78 36.03 -9.17
C ASN A 340 -6.74 35.95 -10.39
N GLY A 341 -6.88 34.77 -10.97
CA GLY A 341 -7.69 34.52 -12.14
C GLY A 341 -9.21 34.59 -11.89
N VAL A 342 -9.98 33.93 -12.78
CA VAL A 342 -11.44 33.87 -12.68
C VAL A 342 -11.92 33.00 -11.51
N GLY A 343 -11.07 32.16 -10.96
CA GLY A 343 -11.46 31.22 -9.92
C GLY A 343 -12.42 30.13 -10.40
N MET A 344 -12.98 29.40 -9.44
CA MET A 344 -13.92 28.30 -9.69
C MET A 344 -15.15 28.44 -8.80
N SER A 345 -16.35 28.10 -9.35
CA SER A 345 -17.54 27.92 -8.55
C SER A 345 -17.40 26.70 -7.61
N LYS A 346 -18.24 26.63 -6.58
CA LYS A 346 -18.22 25.46 -5.65
C LYS A 346 -18.43 24.13 -6.39
N GLU A 347 -19.31 24.12 -7.39
CA GLU A 347 -19.57 22.94 -8.22
C GLU A 347 -18.31 22.54 -9.02
N THR A 348 -17.69 23.49 -9.70
CA THR A 348 -16.44 23.27 -10.45
C THR A 348 -15.31 22.80 -9.53
N LEU A 349 -15.16 23.40 -8.35
CA LEU A 349 -14.14 23.02 -7.39
C LEU A 349 -14.32 21.59 -6.89
N ASN A 350 -15.56 21.17 -6.62
CA ASN A 350 -15.84 19.79 -6.18
C ASN A 350 -15.51 18.74 -7.26
N ARG A 351 -15.59 19.14 -8.53
CA ARG A 351 -15.34 18.25 -9.67
C ARG A 351 -13.94 18.40 -10.30
N CYS A 352 -13.14 19.37 -9.87
CA CYS A 352 -11.89 19.71 -10.52
C CYS A 352 -10.81 18.58 -10.57
N GLY A 353 -10.99 17.52 -9.78
CA GLY A 353 -10.14 16.32 -9.81
C GLY A 353 -10.72 15.16 -10.63
N GLU A 354 -11.95 15.27 -11.12
CA GLU A 354 -12.57 14.23 -11.95
C GLU A 354 -11.89 14.19 -13.32
N MET A 355 -11.64 12.99 -13.82
CA MET A 355 -11.04 12.80 -15.14
C MET A 355 -11.99 13.30 -16.24
N PHE A 356 -11.43 13.96 -17.26
CA PHE A 356 -12.16 14.59 -18.39
C PHE A 356 -13.06 15.78 -18.02
N TYR A 357 -13.12 16.16 -16.74
CA TYR A 357 -13.85 17.37 -16.36
C TYR A 357 -13.03 18.62 -16.71
N THR A 358 -13.59 19.48 -17.53
CA THR A 358 -12.97 20.75 -17.93
C THR A 358 -14.04 21.81 -18.23
N THR A 359 -13.77 23.04 -17.82
CA THR A 359 -14.56 24.23 -18.20
C THR A 359 -13.93 24.99 -19.38
N LYS A 360 -12.76 24.52 -19.87
CA LYS A 360 -12.02 25.15 -20.95
C LYS A 360 -12.41 24.55 -22.31
N THR A 361 -12.59 25.37 -23.32
CA THR A 361 -12.95 24.93 -24.68
C THR A 361 -11.91 23.95 -25.28
N ASN A 362 -10.63 24.14 -24.99
CA ASN A 362 -9.54 23.31 -25.51
C ASN A 362 -8.85 22.46 -24.44
N GLY A 363 -9.49 22.28 -23.26
CA GLY A 363 -8.94 21.46 -22.20
C GLY A 363 -9.23 19.98 -22.42
N THR A 364 -8.31 19.09 -22.02
CA THR A 364 -8.51 17.64 -22.03
C THR A 364 -9.21 17.14 -20.76
N GLY A 365 -9.18 17.94 -19.68
CA GLY A 365 -9.70 17.54 -18.36
C GLY A 365 -8.90 16.46 -17.65
N ILE A 366 -7.73 16.06 -18.16
CA ILE A 366 -6.87 15.01 -17.60
C ILE A 366 -5.76 15.61 -16.71
N GLY A 367 -5.31 16.84 -17.00
CA GLY A 367 -4.13 17.41 -16.34
C GLY A 367 -4.23 17.50 -14.80
N VAL A 368 -5.40 17.83 -14.24
CA VAL A 368 -5.61 17.93 -12.78
C VAL A 368 -5.63 16.53 -12.15
N SER A 369 -6.35 15.57 -12.73
CA SER A 369 -6.39 14.18 -12.24
C SER A 369 -5.02 13.50 -12.33
N LEU A 370 -4.26 13.78 -13.39
CA LEU A 370 -2.88 13.32 -13.55
C LEU A 370 -1.96 13.90 -12.46
N ALA A 371 -2.04 15.21 -12.19
CA ALA A 371 -1.28 15.85 -11.13
C ALA A 371 -1.60 15.25 -9.75
N ASN A 372 -2.87 15.03 -9.44
CA ASN A 372 -3.30 14.38 -8.20
C ASN A 372 -2.68 12.99 -8.06
N THR A 373 -2.79 12.15 -9.10
CA THR A 373 -2.24 10.78 -9.09
C THR A 373 -0.72 10.76 -8.93
N ILE A 374 0.00 11.68 -9.59
CA ILE A 374 1.46 11.77 -9.46
C ILE A 374 1.84 12.15 -8.02
N ILE A 375 1.20 13.16 -7.44
CA ILE A 375 1.48 13.60 -6.06
C ILE A 375 1.15 12.51 -5.04
N GLU A 376 0.01 11.82 -5.17
CA GLU A 376 -0.35 10.70 -4.31
C GLU A 376 0.69 9.57 -4.36
N ARG A 377 1.21 9.24 -5.54
CA ARG A 377 2.26 8.23 -5.71
C ARG A 377 3.62 8.65 -5.14
N HIS A 378 3.82 9.94 -4.88
CA HIS A 378 4.98 10.47 -4.14
C HIS A 378 4.70 10.59 -2.63
N ASN A 379 3.63 9.96 -2.12
CA ASN A 379 3.19 10.06 -0.72
C ASN A 379 2.90 11.52 -0.29
N GLY A 380 2.58 12.37 -1.26
CA GLY A 380 2.23 13.77 -1.06
C GLY A 380 0.73 14.01 -1.03
N THR A 381 0.37 15.27 -0.84
CA THR A 381 -1.02 15.75 -0.95
C THR A 381 -1.09 17.00 -1.80
N ILE A 382 -2.17 17.14 -2.57
CA ILE A 382 -2.48 18.34 -3.34
C ILE A 382 -3.87 18.82 -2.97
N GLN A 383 -4.02 20.11 -2.74
CA GLN A 383 -5.29 20.72 -2.34
C GLN A 383 -5.55 21.97 -3.19
N TYR A 384 -6.83 22.15 -3.54
CA TYR A 384 -7.30 23.27 -4.34
C TYR A 384 -8.26 24.11 -3.49
N GLN A 385 -7.99 25.42 -3.43
CA GLN A 385 -8.89 26.40 -2.82
C GLN A 385 -9.18 27.47 -3.86
N SER A 386 -10.43 27.73 -4.15
CA SER A 386 -10.83 28.68 -5.19
C SER A 386 -12.16 29.32 -4.84
N GLU A 387 -12.28 30.58 -5.25
CA GLU A 387 -13.52 31.35 -5.17
C GLU A 387 -13.70 32.07 -6.49
N GLU A 388 -14.92 32.03 -7.03
CA GLU A 388 -15.25 32.68 -8.30
C GLU A 388 -14.96 34.16 -8.26
N GLY A 389 -14.26 34.68 -9.26
CA GLY A 389 -13.80 36.07 -9.34
C GLY A 389 -12.54 36.42 -8.51
N HIS A 390 -12.06 35.53 -7.63
CA HIS A 390 -10.92 35.81 -6.72
C HIS A 390 -9.64 35.04 -7.06
N GLY A 391 -9.76 33.97 -7.88
CA GLY A 391 -8.61 33.16 -8.29
C GLY A 391 -8.53 31.82 -7.59
N THR A 392 -7.40 31.13 -7.76
CA THR A 392 -7.18 29.78 -7.23
C THR A 392 -5.86 29.71 -6.46
N THR A 393 -5.85 28.92 -5.39
CA THR A 393 -4.66 28.56 -4.64
C THR A 393 -4.50 27.04 -4.66
N VAL A 394 -3.40 26.56 -5.22
CA VAL A 394 -3.02 25.14 -5.23
C VAL A 394 -1.90 24.95 -4.22
N THR A 395 -2.11 24.04 -3.25
CA THR A 395 -1.12 23.71 -2.23
C THR A 395 -0.68 22.26 -2.38
N ILE A 396 0.61 22.04 -2.62
CA ILE A 396 1.24 20.73 -2.78
C ILE A 396 2.15 20.50 -1.57
N GLN A 397 2.03 19.34 -0.92
CA GLN A 397 2.90 18.91 0.16
C GLN A 397 3.57 17.59 -0.23
N LEU A 398 4.88 17.53 -0.09
CA LEU A 398 5.69 16.35 -0.35
C LEU A 398 6.54 16.03 0.89
N PRO A 399 6.74 14.75 1.24
CA PRO A 399 7.65 14.36 2.31
C PRO A 399 9.10 14.72 1.92
N THR A 400 9.89 15.17 2.89
CA THR A 400 11.34 15.37 2.71
C THR A 400 12.08 14.06 2.96
N ALA A 401 13.21 13.87 2.28
CA ALA A 401 14.08 12.71 2.45
C ALA A 401 14.76 12.70 3.82
#